data_272cc5712a6de244053fc70c6ea4978a
#
_entry.id   272cc5712a6de244053fc70c6ea4978a
#
_cell.length_a   1.000
_cell.length_b   1.000
_cell.length_c   1.000
_cell.angle_alpha   90.00
_cell.angle_beta   90.00
_cell.angle_gamma   90.00
#
_symmetry.space_group_name_H-M   'P 1'
#
loop_
_entity.id
_entity.type
_entity.pdbx_description
1 polymer ?
#
loop_
_entity_poly.entity_id
_entity_poly.type
_entity_poly.pdbx_seq_one_letter_code
_entity_poly.pdbx_strand_id
1 'polypeptide(L)'
;MDLLLLEKTLIGLFFAILIALIVSKLRSKRFKLPPGPIPVPVFGNWLQVGDDLNHRNLTDYAKKFGDLFLLRMGQRNLVVVSSPELAKEVLHTQGVEFGSRTRNVVFDIFTGKGQDMVFTVYGEHWRKMRRIMTVPFFTNKVVQQYRGGWEFEVASVIEDVKKNPESATNGIVLRRRLQLMMYNNMFRIMFDRRFESEDDPLFVKLKALNGERSRLAQSFEYNYGDFIPILRPFFERLFEDL
;
A
#
# COMPACT_ATOMS: atom_id res chain seq x y z
N MET A 1 -1.30 -18.68 -43.51
CA MET A 1 -0.14 -18.47 -42.61
C MET A 1 0.76 -19.68 -42.79
N ASP A 2 1.96 -19.47 -43.30
CA ASP A 2 2.87 -20.57 -43.68
C ASP A 2 3.24 -21.41 -42.45
N LEU A 3 2.97 -22.71 -42.53
CA LEU A 3 3.26 -23.68 -41.46
C LEU A 3 4.74 -23.61 -41.05
N LEU A 4 5.61 -23.34 -41.98
CA LEU A 4 7.05 -23.17 -41.81
C LEU A 4 7.41 -21.92 -41.00
N LEU A 5 6.63 -20.86 -41.15
CA LEU A 5 6.79 -19.60 -40.36
C LEU A 5 6.36 -19.83 -38.92
N LEU A 6 5.25 -20.55 -38.70
CA LEU A 6 4.75 -20.89 -37.36
C LEU A 6 5.75 -21.79 -36.61
N GLU A 7 6.32 -22.79 -37.29
CA GLU A 7 7.33 -23.67 -36.69
C GLU A 7 8.57 -22.89 -36.25
N LYS A 8 9.11 -22.02 -37.11
CA LYS A 8 10.28 -21.19 -36.78
C LYS A 8 10.01 -20.23 -35.64
N THR A 9 8.81 -19.65 -35.55
CA THR A 9 8.43 -18.76 -34.44
C THR A 9 8.30 -19.51 -33.13
N LEU A 10 7.73 -20.73 -33.14
CA LEU A 10 7.64 -21.57 -31.94
C LEU A 10 9.02 -22.03 -31.45
N ILE A 11 9.93 -22.40 -32.36
CA ILE A 11 11.30 -22.76 -32.00
C ILE A 11 12.04 -21.54 -31.42
N GLY A 12 11.91 -20.37 -32.04
CA GLY A 12 12.49 -19.13 -31.53
C GLY A 12 11.98 -18.78 -30.12
N LEU A 13 10.68 -18.92 -29.88
CA LEU A 13 10.07 -18.69 -28.58
C LEU A 13 10.59 -19.69 -27.53
N PHE A 14 10.71 -20.95 -27.88
CA PHE A 14 11.28 -22.00 -27.02
C PHE A 14 12.70 -21.67 -26.57
N PHE A 15 13.58 -21.31 -27.51
CA PHE A 15 14.96 -20.92 -27.18
C PHE A 15 15.02 -19.62 -26.35
N ALA A 16 14.17 -18.65 -26.63
CA ALA A 16 14.09 -17.42 -25.84
C ALA A 16 13.68 -17.71 -24.38
N ILE A 17 12.70 -18.59 -24.18
CA ILE A 17 12.28 -19.04 -22.83
C ILE A 17 13.42 -19.80 -22.15
N LEU A 18 14.10 -20.69 -22.85
CA LEU A 18 15.20 -21.47 -22.31
C LEU A 18 16.35 -20.56 -21.85
N ILE A 19 16.74 -19.60 -22.68
CA ILE A 19 17.78 -18.61 -22.35
C ILE A 19 17.35 -17.77 -21.13
N ALA A 20 16.11 -17.31 -21.10
CA ALA A 20 15.57 -16.56 -19.96
C ALA A 20 15.62 -17.37 -18.65
N LEU A 21 15.29 -18.66 -18.69
CA LEU A 21 15.39 -19.57 -17.56
C LEU A 21 16.85 -19.77 -17.09
N ILE A 22 17.78 -19.96 -18.01
CA ILE A 22 19.21 -20.12 -17.70
C ILE A 22 19.77 -18.83 -17.07
N VAL A 23 19.49 -17.67 -17.66
CA VAL A 23 19.93 -16.36 -17.13
C VAL A 23 19.32 -16.09 -15.76
N SER A 24 18.05 -16.41 -15.58
CA SER A 24 17.37 -16.29 -14.27
C SER A 24 18.05 -17.16 -13.21
N LYS A 25 18.37 -18.41 -13.55
CA LYS A 25 19.04 -19.36 -12.65
C LYS A 25 20.49 -18.95 -12.32
N LEU A 26 21.21 -18.38 -13.26
CA LEU A 26 22.58 -17.87 -13.06
C LEU A 26 22.59 -16.61 -12.17
N ARG A 27 21.61 -15.72 -12.35
CA ARG A 27 21.46 -14.53 -11.50
C ARG A 27 21.07 -14.87 -10.06
N SER A 28 20.25 -15.89 -9.86
CA SER A 28 19.80 -16.30 -8.50
C SER A 28 20.94 -16.88 -7.64
N LYS A 29 22.02 -17.35 -8.26
CA LYS A 29 23.19 -17.87 -7.51
C LYS A 29 24.08 -16.81 -6.85
N ARG A 30 23.92 -15.54 -7.22
CA ARG A 30 24.76 -14.44 -6.68
C ARG A 30 24.41 -14.00 -5.26
N PHE A 31 23.17 -14.23 -4.81
CA PHE A 31 22.70 -13.81 -3.50
C PHE A 31 21.92 -14.95 -2.84
N LYS A 32 22.10 -15.14 -1.53
CA LYS A 32 21.24 -16.02 -0.74
C LYS A 32 19.90 -15.30 -0.57
N LEU A 33 18.94 -15.61 -1.43
CA LEU A 33 17.58 -15.09 -1.32
C LEU A 33 16.82 -15.84 -0.22
N PRO A 34 15.90 -15.18 0.49
CA PRO A 34 15.00 -15.86 1.42
C PRO A 34 14.22 -16.99 0.72
N PRO A 35 13.77 -18.02 1.47
CA PRO A 35 12.92 -19.07 0.93
C PRO A 35 11.61 -18.50 0.40
N GLY A 36 10.94 -19.22 -0.49
CA GLY A 36 9.65 -18.80 -1.04
C GLY A 36 9.12 -19.78 -2.08
N PRO A 37 7.90 -19.59 -2.56
CA PRO A 37 7.34 -20.40 -3.62
C PRO A 37 8.12 -20.24 -4.92
N ILE A 38 8.15 -21.29 -5.74
CA ILE A 38 8.85 -21.28 -7.03
C ILE A 38 8.13 -20.31 -7.98
N PRO A 39 8.79 -19.27 -8.48
CA PRO A 39 8.16 -18.29 -9.37
C PRO A 39 7.99 -18.85 -10.79
N VAL A 40 6.85 -18.55 -11.39
CA VAL A 40 6.60 -18.81 -12.82
C VAL A 40 7.39 -17.79 -13.68
N PRO A 41 7.97 -18.18 -14.80
CA PRO A 41 8.63 -17.23 -15.70
C PRO A 41 7.72 -16.06 -16.06
N VAL A 42 8.27 -14.84 -16.13
CA VAL A 42 7.60 -13.55 -16.41
C VAL A 42 6.64 -13.11 -15.29
N PHE A 43 5.68 -13.93 -14.90
CA PHE A 43 4.64 -13.59 -13.91
C PHE A 43 5.10 -13.71 -12.46
N GLY A 44 6.16 -14.46 -12.19
CA GLY A 44 6.60 -14.72 -10.82
C GLY A 44 5.59 -15.57 -10.05
N ASN A 45 5.28 -15.14 -8.83
CA ASN A 45 4.31 -15.84 -7.97
C ASN A 45 2.87 -15.29 -8.10
N TRP A 46 2.61 -14.45 -9.09
CA TRP A 46 1.30 -13.81 -9.24
C TRP A 46 0.14 -14.80 -9.31
N LEU A 47 0.28 -15.83 -10.16
CA LEU A 47 -0.75 -16.86 -10.30
C LEU A 47 -0.99 -17.69 -9.02
N GLN A 48 -0.01 -17.72 -8.11
CA GLN A 48 -0.09 -18.45 -6.85
C GLN A 48 -0.69 -17.61 -5.71
N VAL A 49 -0.46 -16.30 -5.77
CA VAL A 49 -0.91 -15.35 -4.75
C VAL A 49 -2.30 -14.82 -5.08
N GLY A 50 -2.66 -14.73 -6.37
CA GLY A 50 -3.87 -14.08 -6.83
C GLY A 50 -3.84 -12.56 -6.60
N ASP A 51 -5.01 -11.94 -6.64
CA ASP A 51 -5.16 -10.49 -6.46
C ASP A 51 -5.21 -10.06 -4.98
N ASP A 52 -5.09 -11.00 -4.05
CA ASP A 52 -5.27 -10.75 -2.63
C ASP A 52 -3.99 -11.00 -1.82
N LEU A 53 -3.09 -10.01 -1.83
CA LEU A 53 -1.90 -9.96 -0.95
C LEU A 53 -2.26 -9.41 0.44
N ASN A 54 -3.37 -9.85 1.00
CA ASN A 54 -3.72 -9.43 2.36
C ASN A 54 -2.85 -10.13 3.43
N HIS A 55 -2.89 -9.59 4.61
CA HIS A 55 -2.12 -10.08 5.76
C HIS A 55 -2.44 -11.54 6.13
N ARG A 56 -3.64 -12.04 5.85
CA ARG A 56 -4.05 -13.42 6.14
C ARG A 56 -3.34 -14.40 5.20
N ASN A 57 -3.40 -14.14 3.90
CA ASN A 57 -2.70 -14.93 2.90
C ASN A 57 -1.19 -14.92 3.13
N LEU A 58 -0.62 -13.76 3.43
CA LEU A 58 0.81 -13.64 3.78
C LEU A 58 1.15 -14.42 5.05
N THR A 59 0.27 -14.47 6.04
CA THR A 59 0.46 -15.31 7.24
C THR A 59 0.51 -16.80 6.89
N ASP A 60 -0.33 -17.26 5.95
CA ASP A 60 -0.31 -18.67 5.53
C ASP A 60 0.96 -19.02 4.74
N TYR A 61 1.49 -18.09 3.97
CA TYR A 61 2.84 -18.24 3.38
C TYR A 61 3.94 -18.26 4.44
N ALA A 62 3.86 -17.41 5.46
CA ALA A 62 4.83 -17.40 6.56
C ALA A 62 4.88 -18.73 7.32
N LYS A 63 3.74 -19.37 7.54
CA LYS A 63 3.68 -20.74 8.13
C LYS A 63 4.42 -21.78 7.29
N LYS A 64 4.47 -21.61 5.96
CA LYS A 64 5.10 -22.57 5.03
C LYS A 64 6.59 -22.28 4.82
N PHE A 65 6.99 -21.02 4.74
CA PHE A 65 8.33 -20.62 4.33
C PHE A 65 9.14 -19.94 5.44
N GLY A 66 8.53 -19.67 6.60
CA GLY A 66 9.17 -18.99 7.72
C GLY A 66 8.87 -17.49 7.76
N ASP A 67 9.36 -16.84 8.81
CA ASP A 67 9.07 -15.43 9.11
C ASP A 67 9.68 -14.41 8.14
N LEU A 68 10.63 -14.86 7.34
CA LEU A 68 11.24 -14.08 6.26
C LEU A 68 11.18 -14.90 4.99
N PHE A 69 10.36 -14.47 4.04
CA PHE A 69 10.24 -15.16 2.77
C PHE A 69 10.17 -14.20 1.58
N LEU A 70 10.42 -14.74 0.39
CA LEU A 70 10.46 -14.00 -0.85
C LEU A 70 9.30 -14.39 -1.75
N LEU A 71 8.55 -13.39 -2.20
CA LEU A 71 7.65 -13.49 -3.36
C LEU A 71 8.27 -12.75 -4.53
N ARG A 72 8.19 -13.31 -5.71
CA ARG A 72 8.53 -12.64 -6.94
C ARG A 72 7.26 -12.21 -7.66
N MET A 73 6.96 -10.92 -7.64
CA MET A 73 5.79 -10.36 -8.32
C MET A 73 6.24 -9.80 -9.67
N GLY A 74 5.96 -10.53 -10.75
CA GLY A 74 6.54 -10.20 -12.07
C GLY A 74 8.06 -10.18 -12.03
N GLN A 75 8.64 -9.01 -12.27
CA GLN A 75 10.10 -8.80 -12.21
C GLN A 75 10.59 -8.20 -10.87
N ARG A 76 9.69 -7.87 -9.94
CA ARG A 76 10.03 -7.31 -8.63
C ARG A 76 10.10 -8.39 -7.55
N ASN A 77 11.11 -8.28 -6.70
CA ASN A 77 11.23 -9.09 -5.50
C ASN A 77 10.48 -8.40 -4.36
N LEU A 78 9.58 -9.12 -3.72
CA LEU A 78 8.84 -8.69 -2.54
C LEU A 78 9.29 -9.57 -1.36
N VAL A 79 10.09 -9.02 -0.46
CA VAL A 79 10.46 -9.69 0.79
C VAL A 79 9.39 -9.41 1.82
N VAL A 80 8.84 -10.48 2.39
CA VAL A 80 7.80 -10.41 3.42
C VAL A 80 8.43 -10.72 4.77
N VAL A 81 8.14 -9.86 5.75
CA VAL A 81 8.59 -9.96 7.13
C VAL A 81 7.36 -10.23 8.01
N SER A 82 7.37 -11.32 8.76
CA SER A 82 6.22 -11.81 9.53
C SER A 82 6.50 -12.00 11.03
N SER A 83 7.69 -11.61 11.54
CA SER A 83 7.96 -11.63 12.97
C SER A 83 8.19 -10.23 13.54
N PRO A 84 7.84 -9.98 14.82
CA PRO A 84 8.09 -8.70 15.49
C PRO A 84 9.56 -8.31 15.53
N GLU A 85 10.46 -9.29 15.72
CA GLU A 85 11.90 -9.09 15.82
C GLU A 85 12.46 -8.58 14.49
N LEU A 86 12.11 -9.25 13.39
CA LEU A 86 12.52 -8.83 12.05
C LEU A 86 11.86 -7.51 11.64
N ALA A 87 10.62 -7.28 12.04
CA ALA A 87 9.95 -6.00 11.82
C ALA A 87 10.68 -4.86 12.55
N LYS A 88 11.12 -5.07 13.79
CA LYS A 88 11.94 -4.12 14.54
C LYS A 88 13.28 -3.85 13.83
N GLU A 89 13.93 -4.90 13.33
CA GLU A 89 15.20 -4.76 12.59
C GLU A 89 15.00 -3.87 11.35
N VAL A 90 13.99 -4.16 10.51
CA VAL A 90 13.73 -3.43 9.27
C VAL A 90 13.21 -2.02 9.52
N LEU A 91 12.27 -1.83 10.45
CA LEU A 91 11.57 -0.56 10.63
C LEU A 91 12.29 0.41 11.57
N HIS A 92 13.12 -0.10 12.49
CA HIS A 92 13.78 0.71 13.51
C HIS A 92 15.30 0.66 13.35
N THR A 93 15.94 -0.50 13.50
CA THR A 93 17.41 -0.63 13.51
C THR A 93 18.01 -0.19 12.18
N GLN A 94 17.43 -0.65 11.06
CA GLN A 94 17.84 -0.31 9.69
C GLN A 94 16.80 0.55 8.97
N GLY A 95 16.01 1.31 9.72
CA GLY A 95 14.89 2.09 9.19
C GLY A 95 15.28 3.12 8.13
N VAL A 96 16.52 3.59 8.12
CA VAL A 96 17.05 4.49 7.09
C VAL A 96 17.23 3.75 5.75
N GLU A 97 17.80 2.56 5.80
CA GLU A 97 18.07 1.73 4.61
C GLU A 97 16.77 1.26 3.94
N PHE A 98 15.79 0.87 4.77
CA PHE A 98 14.48 0.39 4.29
C PHE A 98 13.40 1.48 4.25
N GLY A 99 13.74 2.73 4.58
CA GLY A 99 12.77 3.83 4.71
C GLY A 99 12.16 4.34 3.41
N SER A 100 12.78 4.05 2.27
CA SER A 100 12.28 4.48 0.96
C SER A 100 11.02 3.72 0.54
N ARG A 101 10.12 4.43 -0.16
CA ARG A 101 8.91 3.84 -0.73
C ARG A 101 9.17 3.42 -2.18
N THR A 102 8.69 2.24 -2.55
CA THR A 102 8.65 1.84 -3.94
C THR A 102 7.60 2.67 -4.66
N ARG A 103 8.01 3.33 -5.73
CA ARG A 103 7.09 4.12 -6.56
C ARG A 103 6.24 3.19 -7.41
N ASN A 104 4.97 3.54 -7.58
CA ASN A 104 4.06 2.95 -8.54
C ASN A 104 3.33 4.06 -9.32
N VAL A 105 2.71 3.71 -10.44
CA VAL A 105 2.04 4.66 -11.34
C VAL A 105 0.94 5.42 -10.60
N VAL A 106 0.11 4.71 -9.82
CA VAL A 106 -1.00 5.32 -9.08
C VAL A 106 -0.51 6.36 -8.07
N PHE A 107 0.52 6.01 -7.29
CA PHE A 107 1.08 6.97 -6.33
C PHE A 107 1.78 8.14 -7.02
N ASP A 108 2.42 7.92 -8.16
CA ASP A 108 3.05 9.01 -8.92
C ASP A 108 2.02 10.04 -9.40
N ILE A 109 0.84 9.59 -9.83
CA ILE A 109 -0.26 10.47 -10.23
C ILE A 109 -0.80 11.24 -9.01
N PHE A 110 -1.21 10.52 -7.94
CA PHE A 110 -1.83 11.12 -6.77
C PHE A 110 -0.93 12.06 -5.98
N THR A 111 0.39 11.84 -6.01
CA THR A 111 1.35 12.57 -5.17
C THR A 111 2.21 13.55 -5.95
N GLY A 112 1.88 13.81 -7.21
CA GLY A 112 2.71 14.65 -8.06
C GLY A 112 4.14 14.14 -8.17
N LYS A 113 4.29 12.85 -8.47
CA LYS A 113 5.57 12.13 -8.57
C LYS A 113 6.34 12.03 -7.24
N GLY A 114 5.61 11.82 -6.14
CA GLY A 114 6.19 11.58 -4.82
C GLY A 114 6.59 12.86 -4.09
N GLN A 115 5.86 13.96 -4.29
CA GLN A 115 6.08 15.21 -3.56
C GLN A 115 5.40 15.23 -2.19
N ASP A 116 4.60 14.23 -1.86
CA ASP A 116 3.96 14.10 -0.56
C ASP A 116 4.92 13.57 0.53
N MET A 117 4.40 13.39 1.74
CA MET A 117 5.17 12.88 2.87
C MET A 117 5.16 11.36 2.97
N VAL A 118 4.14 10.70 2.41
CA VAL A 118 3.87 9.27 2.67
C VAL A 118 4.57 8.37 1.66
N PHE A 119 4.53 8.75 0.37
CA PHE A 119 4.99 7.91 -0.75
C PHE A 119 6.28 8.42 -1.39
N THR A 120 6.89 9.46 -0.83
CA THR A 120 8.19 9.95 -1.29
C THR A 120 9.34 9.03 -0.86
N VAL A 121 10.44 9.09 -1.58
CA VAL A 121 11.67 8.40 -1.25
C VAL A 121 12.29 9.03 0.01
N TYR A 122 12.83 8.18 0.91
CA TYR A 122 13.52 8.68 2.09
C TYR A 122 14.71 9.57 1.70
N GLY A 123 14.74 10.79 2.21
CA GLY A 123 15.77 11.76 1.88
C GLY A 123 15.49 13.15 2.46
N GLU A 124 16.11 14.16 1.88
CA GLU A 124 15.99 15.54 2.36
C GLU A 124 14.56 16.07 2.20
N HIS A 125 13.93 15.82 1.06
CA HIS A 125 12.54 16.21 0.82
C HIS A 125 11.59 15.58 1.85
N TRP A 126 11.71 14.27 2.10
CA TRP A 126 10.92 13.57 3.12
C TRP A 126 11.10 14.19 4.50
N ARG A 127 12.34 14.50 4.91
CA ARG A 127 12.62 15.15 6.21
C ARG A 127 11.99 16.54 6.30
N LYS A 128 12.04 17.31 5.21
CA LYS A 128 11.39 18.63 5.12
C LYS A 128 9.87 18.52 5.27
N MET A 129 9.24 17.66 4.50
CA MET A 129 7.79 17.42 4.57
C MET A 129 7.35 16.91 5.94
N ARG A 130 8.13 16.01 6.53
CA ARG A 130 7.90 15.49 7.88
C ARG A 130 7.94 16.61 8.94
N ARG A 131 8.87 17.54 8.81
CA ARG A 131 8.98 18.71 9.71
C ARG A 131 7.77 19.65 9.55
N ILE A 132 7.38 19.93 8.30
CA ILE A 132 6.20 20.75 7.99
C ILE A 132 4.94 20.19 8.63
N MET A 133 4.78 18.87 8.65
CA MET A 133 3.62 18.23 9.28
C MET A 133 3.75 18.13 10.80
N THR A 134 4.94 17.81 11.31
CA THR A 134 5.08 17.50 12.75
C THR A 134 4.99 18.76 13.61
N VAL A 135 5.66 19.84 13.22
CA VAL A 135 5.77 21.04 14.06
C VAL A 135 4.41 21.74 14.28
N PRO A 136 3.59 21.99 13.25
CA PRO A 136 2.29 22.67 13.45
C PRO A 136 1.20 21.79 14.04
N PHE A 137 1.30 20.44 13.95
CA PHE A 137 0.16 19.56 14.24
C PHE A 137 0.40 18.58 15.40
N PHE A 138 1.65 18.22 15.71
CA PHE A 138 1.94 17.12 16.63
C PHE A 138 2.90 17.47 17.77
N THR A 139 3.06 18.75 18.08
CA THR A 139 3.83 19.18 19.25
C THR A 139 2.96 19.16 20.52
N ASN A 140 3.58 19.00 21.69
CA ASN A 140 2.87 19.05 22.97
C ASN A 140 2.02 20.31 23.13
N LYS A 141 2.51 21.46 22.62
CA LYS A 141 1.74 22.72 22.66
C LYS A 141 0.43 22.60 21.89
N VAL A 142 0.46 22.04 20.68
CA VAL A 142 -0.72 21.83 19.84
C VAL A 142 -1.66 20.80 20.47
N VAL A 143 -1.12 19.71 21.02
CA VAL A 143 -1.91 18.71 21.75
C VAL A 143 -2.69 19.36 22.88
N GLN A 144 -2.06 20.20 23.71
CA GLN A 144 -2.74 20.88 24.80
C GLN A 144 -3.77 21.91 24.30
N GLN A 145 -3.46 22.64 23.24
CA GLN A 145 -4.36 23.63 22.65
C GLN A 145 -5.67 23.02 22.13
N TYR A 146 -5.60 21.85 21.47
CA TYR A 146 -6.76 21.20 20.85
C TYR A 146 -7.37 20.07 21.70
N ARG A 147 -6.83 19.83 22.89
CA ARG A 147 -7.27 18.75 23.78
C ARG A 147 -8.76 18.77 24.06
N GLY A 148 -9.33 19.93 24.40
CA GLY A 148 -10.77 20.06 24.65
C GLY A 148 -11.63 19.69 23.42
N GLY A 149 -11.17 19.99 22.22
CA GLY A 149 -11.83 19.57 21.00
C GLY A 149 -11.81 18.06 20.80
N TRP A 150 -10.69 17.39 21.07
CA TRP A 150 -10.57 15.94 20.98
C TRP A 150 -11.39 15.22 22.05
N GLU A 151 -11.40 15.72 23.29
CA GLU A 151 -12.24 15.20 24.38
C GLU A 151 -13.73 15.33 24.03
N PHE A 152 -14.15 16.42 23.39
CA PHE A 152 -15.50 16.61 22.90
C PHE A 152 -15.87 15.56 21.84
N GLU A 153 -15.02 15.33 20.84
CA GLU A 153 -15.29 14.33 19.79
C GLU A 153 -15.37 12.90 20.37
N VAL A 154 -14.49 12.56 21.31
CA VAL A 154 -14.53 11.27 22.00
C VAL A 154 -15.83 11.13 22.82
N ALA A 155 -16.21 12.18 23.57
CA ALA A 155 -17.46 12.19 24.33
C ALA A 155 -18.68 12.03 23.41
N SER A 156 -18.67 12.68 22.24
CA SER A 156 -19.73 12.53 21.23
C SER A 156 -19.88 11.09 20.75
N VAL A 157 -18.77 10.40 20.48
CA VAL A 157 -18.81 8.97 20.11
C VAL A 157 -19.40 8.12 21.24
N ILE A 158 -18.98 8.36 22.48
CA ILE A 158 -19.49 7.62 23.64
C ILE A 158 -21.00 7.84 23.83
N GLU A 159 -21.48 9.07 23.69
CA GLU A 159 -22.90 9.39 23.76
C GLU A 159 -23.71 8.73 22.64
N ASP A 160 -23.21 8.73 21.44
CA ASP A 160 -23.85 8.04 20.31
C ASP A 160 -23.96 6.53 20.56
N VAL A 161 -22.90 5.92 21.09
CA VAL A 161 -22.92 4.49 21.48
C VAL A 161 -23.95 4.23 22.57
N LYS A 162 -24.02 5.07 23.60
CA LYS A 162 -24.98 4.93 24.71
C LYS A 162 -26.43 5.09 24.25
N LYS A 163 -26.70 6.02 23.33
CA LYS A 163 -28.04 6.30 22.81
C LYS A 163 -28.51 5.27 21.76
N ASN A 164 -27.63 4.47 21.21
CA ASN A 164 -28.02 3.47 20.22
C ASN A 164 -28.61 2.23 20.91
N PRO A 165 -29.90 1.91 20.68
CA PRO A 165 -30.56 0.76 21.30
C PRO A 165 -29.90 -0.58 20.99
N GLU A 166 -29.28 -0.69 19.82
CA GLU A 166 -28.64 -1.93 19.37
C GLU A 166 -27.30 -2.20 20.07
N SER A 167 -26.68 -1.18 20.66
CA SER A 167 -25.36 -1.32 21.28
C SER A 167 -25.31 -2.36 22.40
N ALA A 168 -26.41 -2.52 23.14
CA ALA A 168 -26.51 -3.47 24.23
C ALA A 168 -26.92 -4.89 23.80
N THR A 169 -27.54 -5.05 22.62
CA THR A 169 -28.12 -6.32 22.16
C THR A 169 -27.33 -6.95 21.02
N ASN A 170 -27.15 -6.22 19.92
CA ASN A 170 -26.54 -6.72 18.69
C ASN A 170 -25.12 -6.21 18.49
N GLY A 171 -24.66 -5.27 19.30
CA GLY A 171 -23.43 -4.53 19.09
C GLY A 171 -23.56 -3.51 17.96
N ILE A 172 -22.56 -2.66 17.80
CA ILE A 172 -22.52 -1.61 16.77
C ILE A 172 -21.21 -1.60 16.02
N VAL A 173 -21.25 -1.15 14.76
CA VAL A 173 -20.07 -0.94 13.94
C VAL A 173 -19.48 0.45 14.23
N LEU A 174 -18.47 0.50 15.08
CA LEU A 174 -17.82 1.76 15.50
C LEU A 174 -17.08 2.49 14.37
N ARG A 175 -16.71 1.79 13.28
CA ARG A 175 -15.83 2.33 12.22
C ARG A 175 -16.30 3.69 11.70
N ARG A 176 -17.57 3.85 11.41
CA ARG A 176 -18.11 5.10 10.85
C ARG A 176 -17.94 6.26 11.83
N ARG A 177 -18.32 6.06 13.11
CA ARG A 177 -18.20 7.05 14.17
C ARG A 177 -16.75 7.47 14.40
N LEU A 178 -15.86 6.49 14.47
CA LEU A 178 -14.42 6.75 14.62
C LEU A 178 -13.84 7.49 13.42
N GLN A 179 -14.28 7.19 12.20
CA GLN A 179 -13.86 7.94 11.00
C GLN A 179 -14.27 9.41 11.12
N LEU A 180 -15.53 9.70 11.43
CA LEU A 180 -16.01 11.09 11.60
C LEU A 180 -15.20 11.82 12.67
N MET A 181 -14.99 11.20 13.83
CA MET A 181 -14.15 11.74 14.91
C MET A 181 -12.74 12.09 14.45
N MET A 182 -12.09 11.18 13.70
CA MET A 182 -10.73 11.41 13.21
C MET A 182 -10.66 12.54 12.18
N TYR A 183 -11.64 12.61 11.27
CA TYR A 183 -11.75 13.74 10.33
C TYR A 183 -11.97 15.05 11.08
N ASN A 184 -12.86 15.09 12.05
CA ASN A 184 -13.14 16.28 12.84
C ASN A 184 -11.92 16.77 13.62
N ASN A 185 -11.17 15.85 14.22
CA ASN A 185 -9.94 16.18 14.93
C ASN A 185 -8.91 16.88 14.02
N MET A 186 -8.73 16.38 12.80
CA MET A 186 -7.80 16.98 11.85
C MET A 186 -8.35 18.26 11.23
N PHE A 187 -9.63 18.29 10.83
CA PHE A 187 -10.25 19.47 10.23
C PHE A 187 -10.32 20.65 11.15
N ARG A 188 -10.50 20.40 12.47
CA ARG A 188 -10.47 21.43 13.49
C ARG A 188 -9.08 22.10 13.57
N ILE A 189 -8.01 21.32 13.53
CA ILE A 189 -6.65 21.88 13.58
C ILE A 189 -6.32 22.62 12.29
N MET A 190 -6.72 22.10 11.13
CA MET A 190 -6.30 22.63 9.83
C MET A 190 -7.15 23.79 9.34
N PHE A 191 -8.46 23.75 9.63
CA PHE A 191 -9.45 24.64 8.99
C PHE A 191 -10.40 25.31 9.99
N ASP A 192 -10.27 25.00 11.29
CA ASP A 192 -11.22 25.41 12.35
C ASP A 192 -12.66 25.04 12.01
N ARG A 193 -12.84 23.85 11.41
CA ARG A 193 -14.13 23.33 10.96
C ARG A 193 -14.39 21.93 11.53
N ARG A 194 -15.68 21.58 11.56
CA ARG A 194 -16.21 20.32 12.03
C ARG A 194 -17.33 19.87 11.12
N PHE A 195 -17.42 18.57 10.87
CA PHE A 195 -18.58 17.95 10.23
C PHE A 195 -19.61 17.60 11.30
N GLU A 196 -20.87 17.96 11.07
CA GLU A 196 -21.94 17.75 12.03
C GLU A 196 -22.44 16.31 12.06
N SER A 197 -22.41 15.62 10.93
CA SER A 197 -22.88 14.23 10.79
C SER A 197 -22.05 13.44 9.78
N GLU A 198 -22.29 12.12 9.76
CA GLU A 198 -21.73 11.22 8.75
C GLU A 198 -22.30 11.46 7.35
N ASP A 199 -23.40 12.18 7.24
CA ASP A 199 -24.10 12.48 5.98
C ASP A 199 -23.72 13.85 5.43
N ASP A 200 -22.79 14.58 6.07
CA ASP A 200 -22.26 15.82 5.53
C ASP A 200 -21.70 15.59 4.13
N PRO A 201 -22.15 16.35 3.10
CA PRO A 201 -21.77 16.12 1.71
C PRO A 201 -20.25 16.19 1.48
N LEU A 202 -19.55 17.09 2.18
CA LEU A 202 -18.11 17.21 2.05
C LEU A 202 -17.40 16.01 2.71
N PHE A 203 -17.85 15.57 3.88
CA PHE A 203 -17.32 14.38 4.54
C PHE A 203 -17.49 13.13 3.68
N VAL A 204 -18.70 12.91 3.13
CA VAL A 204 -19.01 11.78 2.22
C VAL A 204 -18.08 11.80 1.02
N LYS A 205 -17.92 12.96 0.38
CA LYS A 205 -17.04 13.13 -0.79
C LYS A 205 -15.58 12.83 -0.47
N LEU A 206 -15.06 13.37 0.64
CA LEU A 206 -13.67 13.13 1.07
C LEU A 206 -13.42 11.66 1.40
N LYS A 207 -14.39 11.02 2.07
CA LYS A 207 -14.33 9.60 2.39
C LYS A 207 -14.33 8.73 1.13
N ALA A 208 -15.19 9.05 0.16
CA ALA A 208 -15.25 8.34 -1.12
C ALA A 208 -13.93 8.47 -1.89
N LEU A 209 -13.37 9.68 -2.00
CA LEU A 209 -12.09 9.93 -2.66
C LEU A 209 -10.93 9.16 -2.00
N ASN A 210 -10.87 9.17 -0.65
CA ASN A 210 -9.84 8.42 0.07
C ASN A 210 -10.01 6.90 -0.08
N GLY A 211 -11.24 6.41 -0.11
CA GLY A 211 -11.55 5.00 -0.35
C GLY A 211 -11.11 4.55 -1.73
N GLU A 212 -11.47 5.32 -2.76
CA GLU A 212 -11.12 5.03 -4.14
C GLU A 212 -9.60 5.07 -4.37
N ARG A 213 -8.93 6.11 -3.87
CA ARG A 213 -7.47 6.20 -3.90
C ARG A 213 -6.81 4.97 -3.26
N SER A 214 -7.31 4.52 -2.11
CA SER A 214 -6.75 3.36 -1.42
C SER A 214 -6.99 2.07 -2.20
N ARG A 215 -8.16 1.93 -2.83
CA ARG A 215 -8.50 0.80 -3.69
C ARG A 215 -7.57 0.71 -4.89
N LEU A 216 -7.40 1.80 -5.63
CA LEU A 216 -6.53 1.85 -6.80
C LEU A 216 -5.05 1.60 -6.44
N ALA A 217 -4.59 2.17 -5.34
CA ALA A 217 -3.22 2.05 -4.90
C ALA A 217 -2.84 0.64 -4.42
N GLN A 218 -3.80 -0.10 -3.86
CA GLN A 218 -3.59 -1.45 -3.34
C GLN A 218 -3.96 -2.56 -4.33
N SER A 219 -4.70 -2.23 -5.39
CA SER A 219 -5.09 -3.21 -6.40
C SER A 219 -3.93 -3.56 -7.32
N PHE A 220 -3.63 -4.84 -7.44
CA PHE A 220 -2.68 -5.33 -8.43
C PHE A 220 -3.17 -5.14 -9.86
N GLU A 221 -4.47 -5.18 -10.07
CA GLU A 221 -5.13 -5.01 -11.37
C GLU A 221 -4.70 -3.72 -12.07
N TYR A 222 -4.57 -2.62 -11.32
CA TYR A 222 -4.14 -1.33 -11.85
C TYR A 222 -2.62 -1.12 -11.83
N ASN A 223 -1.87 -2.06 -11.27
CA ASN A 223 -0.43 -1.91 -11.07
C ASN A 223 0.42 -2.91 -11.86
N TYR A 224 -0.14 -3.62 -12.84
CA TYR A 224 0.61 -4.58 -13.67
C TYR A 224 1.86 -3.98 -14.32
N GLY A 225 1.78 -2.74 -14.79
CA GLY A 225 2.90 -2.01 -15.38
C GLY A 225 4.08 -1.80 -14.44
N ASP A 226 3.83 -1.76 -13.13
CA ASP A 226 4.88 -1.61 -12.12
C ASP A 226 5.68 -2.89 -11.90
N PHE A 227 5.05 -4.03 -12.12
CA PHE A 227 5.64 -5.35 -11.91
C PHE A 227 6.13 -6.01 -13.20
N ILE A 228 5.54 -5.64 -14.34
CA ILE A 228 5.90 -6.13 -15.67
C ILE A 228 6.22 -4.92 -16.55
N PRO A 229 7.49 -4.47 -16.60
CA PRO A 229 7.88 -3.20 -17.25
C PRO A 229 7.47 -3.05 -18.70
N ILE A 230 7.35 -4.14 -19.45
CA ILE A 230 6.89 -4.10 -20.85
C ILE A 230 5.45 -3.63 -21.00
N LEU A 231 4.64 -3.77 -19.95
CA LEU A 231 3.24 -3.33 -19.93
C LEU A 231 3.08 -1.87 -19.49
N ARG A 232 4.12 -1.28 -18.93
CA ARG A 232 4.08 0.07 -18.34
C ARG A 232 3.57 1.15 -19.31
N PRO A 233 3.99 1.24 -20.57
CA PRO A 233 3.50 2.27 -21.50
C PRO A 233 2.00 2.20 -21.77
N PHE A 234 1.40 0.99 -21.69
CA PHE A 234 -0.04 0.80 -21.88
C PHE A 234 -0.83 1.32 -20.68
N PHE A 235 -0.33 1.09 -19.48
CA PHE A 235 -1.00 1.53 -18.25
C PHE A 235 -0.81 3.03 -18.00
N GLU A 236 0.33 3.61 -18.32
CA GLU A 236 0.54 5.07 -18.21
C GLU A 236 -0.47 5.83 -19.08
N ARG A 237 -0.71 5.41 -20.32
CA ARG A 237 -1.73 6.02 -21.19
C ARG A 237 -3.14 5.87 -20.66
N LEU A 238 -3.49 4.70 -20.13
CA LEU A 238 -4.82 4.44 -19.58
C LEU A 238 -5.15 5.36 -18.39
N PHE A 239 -4.15 5.79 -17.64
CA PHE A 239 -4.32 6.67 -16.47
C PHE A 239 -4.17 8.16 -16.79
N GLU A 240 -3.58 8.53 -17.91
CA GLU A 240 -3.52 9.93 -18.37
C GLU A 240 -4.89 10.42 -18.89
N ASP A 241 -5.77 9.48 -19.27
CA ASP A 241 -7.12 9.77 -19.77
C ASP A 241 -8.20 9.75 -18.66
N LEU A 242 -7.83 9.49 -17.39
CA LEU A 242 -8.71 9.49 -16.21
C LEU A 242 -8.46 10.70 -15.31
#